data_913e9b1ca66be59537cacd58fd8b3267
#
_entry.id   913e9b1ca66be59537cacd58fd8b3267
#
_cell.length_a   1.000
_cell.length_b   1.000
_cell.length_c   1.000
_cell.angle_alpha   90.00
_cell.angle_beta   90.00
_cell.angle_gamma   90.00
#
_symmetry.space_group_name_H-M   'P 1'
#
loop_
_entity.id
_entity.type
_entity.pdbx_description
1 polymer ?
#
loop_
_entity_poly.entity_id
_entity_poly.type
_entity_poly.pdbx_seq_one_letter_code
_entity_poly.pdbx_strand_id
1 'polypeptide(L)'
;MSRVRIIGPKDRVDAALRAVQDLGQLQLAELPDRAGVGPARLGPARERRRRQLTRLLEDVRDALHSLSVAPQRVAPATIATPDFARWARLARRTRREARTLLDRQTALRDERALIARYREFLLAVLPAIRKVDGSKRLTSHAVVVPASARGAVDGLASALRAELGAEFTMSAHPLPGGDVAILLILPSEFSNRLDARLAEARVPEVPLPDAYRSLPLAEAVPQMLARLLAIPAEVEECERNLAALGKARGGEMRKAQAAVEDWLAAASARERTAETGHAFTIEGWLPARSVGPLEQRVREAAGATVIIETIAREDWGAEDAPVVLSNPRLFRPFEKLIALLPLPHYGTIDPTPFVAVFFPLMFGMMLGDVGYGIVLAALALIVRARAKPGSLARTGAEIAGPCAAFTIVFGVLYGEFFGDIARRTLGVRPLLLDREQAVFATLAAAVGLGVVHVVLGLVLGAVTAGRKDPKRALGRGMSAVMVLLIVAALLAAFKVLPARLFTPAVILLLVTFPVLVFAEGVLGMIELMTTLGNVLSYARVMAIGTASVILAVVANKMVGAVGSTAVGLLFALLFHLVNFAIGVFGPAIQALRLHYVEFFGKFYSPGGRPYEPFGHGTALAVPLTQEKPA
;
A
#
# COMPACT_ATOMS: atom_id res chain seq x y z
N MET A 1 -21.33 -8.83 -18.44
CA MET A 1 -20.23 -9.10 -19.40
C MET A 1 -20.78 -9.92 -20.56
N SER A 2 -20.24 -9.69 -21.75
CA SER A 2 -20.47 -10.51 -22.93
C SER A 2 -19.15 -11.11 -23.38
N ARG A 3 -19.15 -12.36 -23.80
CA ARG A 3 -18.01 -13.00 -24.46
C ARG A 3 -18.20 -12.82 -25.96
N VAL A 4 -17.19 -12.28 -26.62
CA VAL A 4 -17.21 -12.07 -28.06
C VAL A 4 -16.07 -12.79 -28.74
N ARG A 5 -16.30 -13.19 -29.98
CA ARG A 5 -15.33 -13.77 -30.89
C ARG A 5 -15.25 -12.91 -32.15
N ILE A 6 -14.04 -12.47 -32.49
CA ILE A 6 -13.75 -11.70 -33.69
C ILE A 6 -13.03 -12.64 -34.64
N ILE A 7 -13.58 -12.85 -35.83
CA ILE A 7 -13.03 -13.76 -36.85
C ILE A 7 -12.81 -12.94 -38.13
N GLY A 8 -11.68 -13.14 -38.78
CA GLY A 8 -11.39 -12.47 -40.05
C GLY A 8 -10.19 -13.03 -40.77
N PRO A 9 -9.89 -12.49 -41.97
CA PRO A 9 -8.71 -12.87 -42.75
C PRO A 9 -7.41 -12.53 -42.01
N LYS A 10 -6.40 -13.39 -42.09
CA LYS A 10 -5.14 -13.31 -41.34
C LYS A 10 -4.38 -11.98 -41.57
N ASP A 11 -4.47 -11.37 -42.71
CA ASP A 11 -3.86 -10.08 -43.07
C ASP A 11 -4.49 -8.89 -42.28
N ARG A 12 -5.70 -9.06 -41.76
CA ARG A 12 -6.44 -8.03 -40.99
C ARG A 12 -6.26 -8.08 -39.47
N VAL A 13 -5.56 -9.08 -38.95
CA VAL A 13 -5.41 -9.27 -37.49
C VAL A 13 -4.79 -8.05 -36.79
N ASP A 14 -3.76 -7.43 -37.36
CA ASP A 14 -3.10 -6.26 -36.77
C ASP A 14 -4.00 -5.01 -36.78
N ALA A 15 -4.89 -4.87 -37.77
CA ALA A 15 -5.87 -3.81 -37.80
C ALA A 15 -6.98 -4.03 -36.75
N ALA A 16 -7.47 -5.26 -36.64
CA ALA A 16 -8.46 -5.63 -35.64
C ALA A 16 -7.91 -5.45 -34.21
N LEU A 17 -6.68 -5.90 -33.93
CA LEU A 17 -6.05 -5.73 -32.61
C LEU A 17 -5.85 -4.25 -32.26
N ARG A 18 -5.47 -3.41 -33.22
CA ARG A 18 -5.38 -1.95 -33.00
C ARG A 18 -6.73 -1.34 -32.68
N ALA A 19 -7.78 -1.69 -33.42
CA ALA A 19 -9.13 -1.19 -33.13
C ALA A 19 -9.62 -1.60 -31.73
N VAL A 20 -9.30 -2.83 -31.30
CA VAL A 20 -9.58 -3.32 -29.95
C VAL A 20 -8.78 -2.53 -28.91
N GLN A 21 -7.49 -2.27 -29.16
CA GLN A 21 -6.61 -1.51 -28.26
C GLN A 21 -7.06 -0.05 -28.13
N ASP A 22 -7.43 0.58 -29.25
CA ASP A 22 -7.94 1.96 -29.29
C ASP A 22 -9.27 2.10 -28.53
N LEU A 23 -10.15 1.08 -28.60
CA LEU A 23 -11.37 1.05 -27.82
C LEU A 23 -11.09 0.85 -26.32
N GLY A 24 -10.08 0.05 -25.96
CA GLY A 24 -9.65 -0.18 -24.58
C GLY A 24 -10.71 -0.83 -23.68
N GLN A 25 -11.62 -1.63 -24.25
CA GLN A 25 -12.73 -2.24 -23.51
C GLN A 25 -12.84 -3.76 -23.67
N LEU A 26 -11.99 -4.39 -24.46
CA LEU A 26 -11.96 -5.84 -24.59
C LEU A 26 -10.83 -6.43 -23.76
N GLN A 27 -11.15 -7.30 -22.82
CA GLN A 27 -10.16 -8.16 -22.17
C GLN A 27 -9.98 -9.41 -23.00
N LEU A 28 -8.77 -9.66 -23.50
CA LEU A 28 -8.45 -10.85 -24.30
C LEU A 28 -8.53 -12.09 -23.42
N ALA A 29 -9.23 -13.11 -23.89
CA ALA A 29 -9.28 -14.43 -23.28
C ALA A 29 -8.17 -15.31 -23.83
N GLU A 30 -7.70 -16.28 -23.03
CA GLU A 30 -6.87 -17.35 -23.53
C GLU A 30 -7.73 -18.33 -24.31
N LEU A 31 -7.32 -18.63 -25.54
CA LEU A 31 -8.04 -19.57 -26.37
C LEU A 31 -7.66 -21.00 -25.98
N PRO A 32 -8.64 -21.90 -25.76
CA PRO A 32 -8.34 -23.29 -25.54
C PRO A 32 -7.71 -23.91 -26.80
N ASP A 33 -6.73 -24.78 -26.62
CA ASP A 33 -6.15 -25.59 -27.71
C ASP A 33 -7.26 -26.38 -28.40
N ARG A 34 -7.55 -26.06 -29.66
CA ARG A 34 -8.49 -26.79 -30.50
C ARG A 34 -7.74 -27.39 -31.68
N ALA A 35 -8.11 -28.57 -32.08
CA ALA A 35 -7.49 -29.26 -33.23
C ALA A 35 -7.51 -28.37 -34.48
N GLY A 36 -6.32 -28.05 -35.01
CA GLY A 36 -6.13 -27.23 -36.21
C GLY A 36 -6.07 -25.70 -35.99
N VAL A 37 -6.22 -25.24 -34.76
CA VAL A 37 -6.15 -23.79 -34.42
C VAL A 37 -5.12 -23.65 -33.30
N GLY A 38 -3.93 -23.17 -33.63
CA GLY A 38 -2.86 -22.96 -32.64
C GLY A 38 -2.69 -21.49 -32.26
N PRO A 39 -2.03 -21.21 -31.12
CA PRO A 39 -1.71 -19.84 -30.75
C PRO A 39 -0.82 -19.20 -31.82
N ALA A 40 -1.09 -17.94 -32.14
CA ALA A 40 -0.31 -17.21 -33.12
C ALA A 40 1.13 -17.06 -32.65
N ARG A 41 2.10 -17.61 -33.41
CA ARG A 41 3.52 -17.45 -33.10
C ARG A 41 4.06 -16.18 -33.73
N LEU A 42 4.79 -15.39 -32.97
CA LEU A 42 5.53 -14.26 -33.51
C LEU A 42 6.61 -14.77 -34.46
N GLY A 43 6.62 -14.26 -35.70
CA GLY A 43 7.70 -14.57 -36.64
C GLY A 43 9.05 -14.07 -36.12
N PRO A 44 10.20 -14.64 -36.61
CA PRO A 44 11.54 -14.36 -36.10
C PRO A 44 11.92 -12.87 -36.09
N ALA A 45 11.41 -12.10 -37.06
CA ALA A 45 11.64 -10.65 -37.13
C ALA A 45 10.93 -9.88 -36.00
N ARG A 46 9.66 -10.24 -35.69
CA ARG A 46 8.89 -9.64 -34.60
C ARG A 46 9.44 -10.02 -33.24
N GLU A 47 9.90 -11.26 -33.08
CA GLU A 47 10.54 -11.71 -31.85
C GLU A 47 11.85 -10.97 -31.58
N ARG A 48 12.69 -10.74 -32.58
CA ARG A 48 13.88 -9.89 -32.49
C ARG A 48 13.49 -8.45 -32.08
N ARG A 49 12.43 -7.91 -32.69
CA ARG A 49 11.92 -6.59 -32.36
C ARG A 49 11.43 -6.50 -30.92
N ARG A 50 10.69 -7.50 -30.46
CA ARG A 50 10.23 -7.61 -29.07
C ARG A 50 11.39 -7.52 -28.09
N ARG A 51 12.43 -8.34 -28.28
CA ARG A 51 13.64 -8.33 -27.42
C ARG A 51 14.35 -6.97 -27.43
N GLN A 52 14.45 -6.32 -28.58
CA GLN A 52 15.04 -4.97 -28.67
C GLN A 52 14.22 -3.93 -27.89
N LEU A 53 12.90 -3.97 -27.99
CA LEU A 53 12.02 -3.02 -27.32
C LEU A 53 11.91 -3.32 -25.80
N THR A 54 11.99 -4.57 -25.38
CA THR A 54 12.10 -4.91 -23.95
C THR A 54 13.34 -4.28 -23.33
N ARG A 55 14.51 -4.41 -23.98
CA ARG A 55 15.75 -3.75 -23.53
C ARG A 55 15.63 -2.22 -23.54
N LEU A 56 14.98 -1.66 -24.54
CA LEU A 56 14.72 -0.20 -24.58
C LEU A 56 13.83 0.23 -23.40
N LEU A 57 12.80 -0.55 -23.06
CA LEU A 57 11.93 -0.26 -21.93
C LEU A 57 12.71 -0.26 -20.61
N GLU A 58 13.60 -1.22 -20.42
CA GLU A 58 14.50 -1.28 -19.26
C GLU A 58 15.40 -0.05 -19.21
N ASP A 59 16.10 0.29 -20.33
CA ASP A 59 16.95 1.48 -20.42
C ASP A 59 16.20 2.78 -20.09
N VAL A 60 14.96 2.89 -20.56
CA VAL A 60 14.10 4.07 -20.32
C VAL A 60 13.64 4.13 -18.86
N ARG A 61 13.24 2.99 -18.27
CA ARG A 61 12.83 2.92 -16.87
C ARG A 61 13.98 3.25 -15.93
N ASP A 62 15.17 2.70 -16.21
CA ASP A 62 16.38 3.01 -15.45
C ASP A 62 16.72 4.49 -15.51
N ALA A 63 16.65 5.10 -16.70
CA ALA A 63 16.89 6.53 -16.88
C ALA A 63 15.89 7.39 -16.10
N LEU A 64 14.58 7.06 -16.14
CA LEU A 64 13.54 7.77 -15.39
C LEU A 64 13.71 7.62 -13.88
N HIS A 65 14.08 6.42 -13.42
CA HIS A 65 14.35 6.16 -12.00
C HIS A 65 15.55 6.97 -11.50
N SER A 66 16.67 6.95 -12.25
CA SER A 66 17.87 7.70 -11.92
C SER A 66 17.65 9.22 -11.84
N LEU A 67 16.69 9.73 -12.62
CA LEU A 67 16.31 11.15 -12.62
C LEU A 67 15.20 11.48 -11.61
N SER A 68 14.72 10.52 -10.82
CA SER A 68 13.59 10.67 -9.89
C SER A 68 12.33 11.30 -10.54
N VAL A 69 12.12 11.01 -11.84
CA VAL A 69 10.96 11.52 -12.58
C VAL A 69 9.71 10.75 -12.20
N ALA A 70 8.74 11.43 -11.61
CA ALA A 70 7.50 10.80 -11.17
C ALA A 70 6.74 10.12 -12.33
N PRO A 71 6.15 8.94 -12.11
CA PRO A 71 5.34 8.27 -13.13
C PRO A 71 4.13 9.14 -13.49
N GLN A 72 3.98 9.42 -14.79
CA GLN A 72 2.85 10.17 -15.32
C GLN A 72 2.35 9.49 -16.59
N ARG A 73 1.05 9.25 -16.66
CA ARG A 73 0.44 8.70 -17.89
C ARG A 73 0.53 9.73 -19.01
N VAL A 74 1.04 9.30 -20.15
CA VAL A 74 1.06 10.09 -21.39
C VAL A 74 -0.08 9.61 -22.27
N ALA A 75 -0.90 10.54 -22.80
CA ALA A 75 -1.99 10.18 -23.69
C ALA A 75 -1.42 9.62 -25.01
N PRO A 76 -1.93 8.48 -25.54
CA PRO A 76 -1.43 7.83 -26.76
C PRO A 76 -1.47 8.73 -27.98
N ALA A 77 -2.50 9.57 -28.10
CA ALA A 77 -2.68 10.53 -29.20
C ALA A 77 -1.51 11.53 -29.39
N THR A 78 -0.60 11.61 -28.42
CA THR A 78 0.55 12.52 -28.46
C THR A 78 1.74 11.95 -29.25
N ILE A 79 1.67 10.67 -29.68
CA ILE A 79 2.78 9.95 -30.32
C ILE A 79 2.42 9.65 -31.78
N ALA A 80 2.67 10.61 -32.68
CA ALA A 80 2.33 10.46 -34.11
C ALA A 80 3.15 9.37 -34.80
N THR A 81 4.46 9.30 -34.58
CA THR A 81 5.37 8.28 -35.15
C THR A 81 6.46 7.92 -34.15
N PRO A 82 6.48 6.67 -33.64
CA PRO A 82 7.48 6.27 -32.66
C PRO A 82 8.85 6.02 -33.30
N ASP A 83 9.85 6.85 -32.98
CA ASP A 83 11.25 6.62 -33.36
C ASP A 83 12.00 5.91 -32.24
N PHE A 84 11.86 4.59 -32.21
CA PHE A 84 12.50 3.74 -31.20
C PHE A 84 14.04 3.81 -31.21
N ALA A 85 14.65 4.04 -32.39
CA ALA A 85 16.12 4.14 -32.52
C ALA A 85 16.65 5.43 -31.87
N ARG A 86 15.95 6.55 -32.09
CA ARG A 86 16.25 7.82 -31.43
C ARG A 86 16.10 7.69 -29.91
N TRP A 87 15.01 7.12 -29.45
CA TRP A 87 14.75 6.93 -28.01
C TRP A 87 15.77 6.00 -27.35
N ALA A 88 16.21 4.94 -28.04
CA ALA A 88 17.26 4.07 -27.53
C ALA A 88 18.60 4.81 -27.34
N ARG A 89 18.97 5.68 -28.28
CA ARG A 89 20.18 6.52 -28.13
C ARG A 89 20.02 7.52 -26.99
N LEU A 90 18.86 8.16 -26.92
CA LEU A 90 18.57 9.16 -25.89
C LEU A 90 18.56 8.52 -24.48
N ALA A 91 17.90 7.37 -24.30
CA ALA A 91 17.84 6.65 -23.04
C ALA A 91 19.23 6.25 -22.54
N ARG A 92 20.04 5.64 -23.40
CA ARG A 92 21.42 5.25 -23.06
C ARG A 92 22.29 6.45 -22.71
N ARG A 93 22.18 7.55 -23.44
CA ARG A 93 22.90 8.79 -23.13
C ARG A 93 22.46 9.36 -21.79
N THR A 94 21.16 9.47 -21.57
CA THR A 94 20.60 10.01 -20.32
C THR A 94 20.99 9.17 -19.11
N ARG A 95 20.91 7.82 -19.23
CA ARG A 95 21.34 6.91 -18.18
C ARG A 95 22.82 7.07 -17.83
N ARG A 96 23.71 7.22 -18.82
CA ARG A 96 25.15 7.44 -18.58
C ARG A 96 25.39 8.76 -17.84
N GLU A 97 24.81 9.86 -18.33
CA GLU A 97 24.96 11.19 -17.71
C GLU A 97 24.40 11.21 -16.28
N ALA A 98 23.22 10.61 -16.06
CA ALA A 98 22.63 10.49 -14.73
C ALA A 98 23.50 9.66 -13.78
N ARG A 99 24.04 8.52 -14.27
CA ARG A 99 24.90 7.66 -13.48
C ARG A 99 26.18 8.38 -13.08
N THR A 100 26.84 9.08 -13.99
CA THR A 100 28.05 9.87 -13.66
C THR A 100 27.77 10.90 -12.55
N LEU A 101 26.63 11.58 -12.59
CA LEU A 101 26.24 12.54 -11.56
C LEU A 101 25.94 11.86 -10.21
N LEU A 102 25.26 10.71 -10.22
CA LEU A 102 24.96 9.92 -9.02
C LEU A 102 26.22 9.34 -8.39
N ASP A 103 27.14 8.79 -9.21
CA ASP A 103 28.41 8.26 -8.74
C ASP A 103 29.26 9.38 -8.11
N ARG A 104 29.27 10.58 -8.75
CA ARG A 104 29.93 11.76 -8.19
C ARG A 104 29.32 12.20 -6.88
N GLN A 105 27.96 12.24 -6.80
CA GLN A 105 27.25 12.60 -5.58
C GLN A 105 27.56 11.62 -4.43
N THR A 106 27.61 10.32 -4.73
CA THR A 106 27.94 9.28 -3.76
C THR A 106 29.36 9.45 -3.27
N ALA A 107 30.34 9.62 -4.17
CA ALA A 107 31.73 9.84 -3.81
C ALA A 107 31.92 11.09 -2.92
N LEU A 108 31.20 12.19 -3.24
CA LEU A 108 31.20 13.41 -2.43
C LEU A 108 30.61 13.20 -1.03
N ARG A 109 29.53 12.43 -0.94
CA ARG A 109 28.90 12.10 0.36
C ARG A 109 29.81 11.21 1.21
N ASP A 110 30.47 10.23 0.61
CA ASP A 110 31.41 9.35 1.28
C ASP A 110 32.65 10.12 1.75
N GLU A 111 33.20 10.99 0.90
CA GLU A 111 34.31 11.91 1.25
C GLU A 111 33.91 12.80 2.44
N ARG A 112 32.72 13.40 2.37
CA ARG A 112 32.19 14.22 3.46
C ARG A 112 32.03 13.43 4.76
N ALA A 113 31.44 12.23 4.69
CA ALA A 113 31.24 11.39 5.86
C ALA A 113 32.55 10.99 6.51
N LEU A 114 33.58 10.68 5.69
CA LEU A 114 34.90 10.35 6.17
C LEU A 114 35.57 11.55 6.88
N ILE A 115 35.59 12.73 6.25
CA ILE A 115 36.20 13.93 6.87
C ILE A 115 35.39 14.34 8.12
N ALA A 116 34.04 14.29 8.08
CA ALA A 116 33.19 14.67 9.20
C ALA A 116 33.41 13.76 10.44
N ARG A 117 33.66 12.46 10.23
CA ARG A 117 33.96 11.51 11.30
C ARG A 117 35.19 11.93 12.13
N TYR A 118 36.18 12.49 11.48
CA TYR A 118 37.45 12.90 12.12
C TYR A 118 37.52 14.40 12.41
N ARG A 119 36.47 15.16 12.15
CA ARG A 119 36.49 16.64 12.24
C ARG A 119 36.96 17.15 13.60
N GLU A 120 36.43 16.62 14.70
CA GLU A 120 36.79 17.08 16.05
C GLU A 120 38.24 16.77 16.37
N PHE A 121 38.73 15.60 16.01
CA PHE A 121 40.15 15.22 16.12
C PHE A 121 41.04 16.15 15.28
N LEU A 122 40.71 16.36 14.00
CA LEU A 122 41.49 17.22 13.09
C LEU A 122 41.56 18.66 13.61
N LEU A 123 40.49 19.19 14.16
CA LEU A 123 40.48 20.54 14.78
C LEU A 123 41.36 20.60 16.05
N ALA A 124 41.28 19.57 16.89
CA ALA A 124 42.06 19.53 18.14
C ALA A 124 43.57 19.39 17.91
N VAL A 125 43.98 18.65 16.88
CA VAL A 125 45.38 18.40 16.59
C VAL A 125 46.05 19.47 15.71
N LEU A 126 45.28 20.29 15.00
CA LEU A 126 45.79 21.32 14.08
C LEU A 126 46.82 22.29 14.73
N PRO A 127 46.60 22.80 15.96
CA PRO A 127 47.59 23.67 16.61
C PRO A 127 48.93 22.98 16.90
N ALA A 128 48.88 21.70 17.27
CA ALA A 128 50.08 20.89 17.54
C ALA A 128 50.87 20.58 16.25
N ILE A 129 50.15 20.16 15.20
CA ILE A 129 50.74 19.86 13.88
C ILE A 129 51.44 21.08 13.28
N ARG A 130 50.83 22.28 13.35
CA ARG A 130 51.42 23.52 12.87
C ARG A 130 52.75 23.89 13.57
N LYS A 131 52.91 23.54 14.84
CA LYS A 131 54.17 23.75 15.57
C LYS A 131 55.25 22.78 15.12
N VAL A 132 54.88 21.58 14.70
CA VAL A 132 55.81 20.53 14.23
C VAL A 132 56.35 20.87 12.83
N ASP A 133 55.48 21.40 11.95
CA ASP A 133 55.80 21.69 10.55
C ASP A 133 56.95 22.73 10.38
N GLY A 134 57.14 23.59 11.38
CA GLY A 134 58.31 24.50 11.45
C GLY A 134 59.62 23.83 11.83
N SER A 135 59.64 22.54 12.17
CA SER A 135 60.82 21.80 12.66
C SER A 135 61.15 20.62 11.72
N LYS A 136 62.20 20.69 10.98
CA LYS A 136 62.73 19.58 10.13
C LYS A 136 63.09 18.31 10.92
N ARG A 137 63.04 18.35 12.25
CA ARG A 137 63.44 17.26 13.14
C ARG A 137 62.30 16.45 13.71
N LEU A 138 61.06 16.89 13.50
CA LEU A 138 59.88 16.22 14.07
C LEU A 138 58.95 15.73 12.95
N THR A 139 58.28 14.59 13.18
CA THR A 139 57.23 14.04 12.30
C THR A 139 55.97 13.77 13.10
N SER A 140 54.83 13.77 12.42
CA SER A 140 53.51 13.51 13.04
C SER A 140 52.80 12.35 12.34
N HIS A 141 52.32 11.41 13.14
CA HIS A 141 51.51 10.26 12.69
C HIS A 141 50.14 10.30 13.36
N ALA A 142 49.11 10.05 12.58
CA ALA A 142 47.73 9.97 13.09
C ALA A 142 47.21 8.53 12.92
N VAL A 143 46.84 7.88 14.01
CA VAL A 143 46.39 6.48 14.01
C VAL A 143 45.02 6.36 14.66
N VAL A 144 44.27 5.28 14.35
CA VAL A 144 42.96 4.98 14.93
C VAL A 144 43.04 3.66 15.65
N VAL A 145 42.64 3.68 16.92
CA VAL A 145 42.48 2.46 17.73
C VAL A 145 40.97 2.13 17.83
N PRO A 146 40.56 0.96 17.36
CA PRO A 146 39.14 0.55 17.43
C PRO A 146 38.65 0.46 18.88
N ALA A 147 37.36 0.65 19.10
CA ALA A 147 36.70 0.55 20.41
C ALA A 147 36.97 -0.80 21.11
N SER A 148 37.10 -1.88 20.32
CA SER A 148 37.42 -3.24 20.83
C SER A 148 38.86 -3.36 21.37
N ALA A 149 39.74 -2.44 21.01
CA ALA A 149 41.18 -2.44 21.39
C ALA A 149 41.55 -1.24 22.28
N ARG A 150 40.59 -0.59 22.96
CA ARG A 150 40.86 0.60 23.80
C ARG A 150 41.95 0.39 24.85
N GLY A 151 42.03 -0.80 25.43
CA GLY A 151 43.11 -1.15 26.36
C GLY A 151 44.52 -1.15 25.77
N ALA A 152 44.63 -1.23 24.43
CA ALA A 152 45.88 -1.16 23.71
C ALA A 152 46.47 0.27 23.67
N VAL A 153 45.68 1.31 23.95
CA VAL A 153 46.15 2.72 23.94
C VAL A 153 47.20 2.95 25.03
N ASP A 154 46.94 2.45 26.25
CA ASP A 154 47.86 2.52 27.39
C ASP A 154 49.11 1.64 27.16
N GLY A 155 48.92 0.49 26.52
CA GLY A 155 49.99 -0.41 26.12
C GLY A 155 50.92 0.23 25.07
N LEU A 156 50.32 0.88 24.06
CA LEU A 156 51.06 1.63 23.03
C LEU A 156 51.86 2.79 23.64
N ALA A 157 51.25 3.57 24.55
CA ALA A 157 51.91 4.65 25.26
C ALA A 157 53.09 4.14 26.10
N SER A 158 52.92 2.98 26.77
CA SER A 158 53.99 2.37 27.58
C SER A 158 55.13 1.82 26.73
N ALA A 159 54.82 1.16 25.62
CA ALA A 159 55.81 0.65 24.68
C ALA A 159 56.64 1.80 24.02
N LEU A 160 55.96 2.87 23.62
CA LEU A 160 56.63 4.05 23.04
C LEU A 160 57.51 4.74 24.10
N ARG A 161 57.13 4.84 25.35
CA ARG A 161 57.94 5.38 26.42
C ARG A 161 59.21 4.53 26.69
N ALA A 162 59.10 3.22 26.59
CA ALA A 162 60.21 2.30 26.80
C ALA A 162 61.27 2.42 25.67
N GLU A 163 60.84 2.70 24.41
CA GLU A 163 61.71 2.78 23.24
C GLU A 163 62.25 4.19 22.99
N LEU A 164 61.42 5.23 23.19
CA LEU A 164 61.72 6.62 22.79
C LEU A 164 62.00 7.54 24.01
N GLY A 165 61.89 7.01 25.23
CA GLY A 165 62.04 7.80 26.44
C GLY A 165 60.93 8.86 26.59
N ALA A 166 61.34 10.12 26.82
CA ALA A 166 60.44 11.26 26.96
C ALA A 166 60.30 12.09 25.65
N GLU A 167 60.91 11.65 24.55
CA GLU A 167 61.01 12.43 23.30
C GLU A 167 59.80 12.30 22.37
N PHE A 168 58.66 11.90 22.85
CA PHE A 168 57.44 11.86 22.03
C PHE A 168 56.26 12.53 22.76
N THR A 169 55.32 13.04 21.95
CA THR A 169 54.01 13.55 22.44
C THR A 169 52.89 12.73 21.85
N MET A 170 51.97 12.27 22.72
CA MET A 170 50.76 11.52 22.34
C MET A 170 49.54 12.26 22.80
N SER A 171 48.59 12.48 21.89
CA SER A 171 47.27 13.08 22.18
C SER A 171 46.17 12.18 21.67
N ALA A 172 45.32 11.68 22.55
CA ALA A 172 44.23 10.76 22.24
C ALA A 172 42.88 11.49 22.28
N HIS A 173 42.07 11.30 21.26
CA HIS A 173 40.73 11.91 21.11
C HIS A 173 39.69 10.85 20.80
N PRO A 174 38.62 10.77 21.58
CA PRO A 174 37.53 9.84 21.28
C PRO A 174 36.77 10.26 20.00
N LEU A 175 36.43 9.27 19.17
CA LEU A 175 35.66 9.46 17.95
C LEU A 175 34.19 9.04 18.15
N PRO A 176 33.25 9.56 17.34
CA PRO A 176 31.91 9.03 17.26
C PRO A 176 31.94 7.53 16.91
N GLY A 177 31.30 6.69 17.73
CA GLY A 177 31.31 5.23 17.58
C GLY A 177 32.26 4.49 18.52
N GLY A 178 33.02 5.22 19.37
CA GLY A 178 33.81 4.64 20.44
C GLY A 178 35.29 4.33 20.08
N ASP A 179 35.68 4.49 18.84
CA ASP A 179 37.09 4.45 18.42
C ASP A 179 37.88 5.62 19.02
N VAL A 180 39.20 5.53 19.07
CA VAL A 180 40.09 6.59 19.57
C VAL A 180 41.07 6.95 18.49
N ALA A 181 41.08 8.23 18.09
CA ALA A 181 42.12 8.76 17.20
C ALA A 181 43.29 9.30 18.06
N ILE A 182 44.51 8.98 17.68
CA ILE A 182 45.70 9.34 18.41
C ILE A 182 46.66 10.08 17.47
N LEU A 183 47.11 11.26 17.88
CA LEU A 183 48.20 11.96 17.26
C LEU A 183 49.49 11.61 18.00
N LEU A 184 50.49 11.16 17.25
CA LEU A 184 51.86 10.91 17.74
C LEU A 184 52.79 11.90 17.09
N ILE A 185 53.61 12.59 17.88
CA ILE A 185 54.64 13.52 17.42
C ILE A 185 55.97 13.01 17.98
N LEU A 186 56.95 12.77 17.12
CA LEU A 186 58.24 12.20 17.50
C LEU A 186 59.37 12.71 16.55
N PRO A 187 60.64 12.56 16.94
CA PRO A 187 61.76 12.88 16.06
C PRO A 187 61.75 12.05 14.77
N SER A 188 62.06 12.66 13.62
CA SER A 188 61.97 12.04 12.30
C SER A 188 62.79 10.77 12.15
N GLU A 189 63.88 10.63 12.91
CA GLU A 189 64.74 9.44 12.94
C GLU A 189 64.04 8.18 13.45
N PHE A 190 62.95 8.33 14.25
CA PHE A 190 62.18 7.21 14.79
C PHE A 190 60.94 6.85 13.93
N SER A 191 60.61 7.61 12.87
CA SER A 191 59.40 7.39 12.05
C SER A 191 59.35 5.97 11.50
N ASN A 192 60.41 5.46 10.88
CA ASN A 192 60.43 4.11 10.29
C ASN A 192 60.25 2.99 11.34
N ARG A 193 60.73 3.22 12.57
CA ARG A 193 60.51 2.27 13.68
C ARG A 193 59.10 2.28 14.18
N LEU A 194 58.47 3.46 14.26
CA LEU A 194 57.07 3.59 14.61
C LEU A 194 56.17 2.87 13.58
N ASP A 195 56.42 3.10 12.29
CA ASP A 195 55.65 2.47 11.22
C ASP A 195 55.72 0.95 11.28
N ALA A 196 56.90 0.38 11.56
CA ALA A 196 57.06 -1.06 11.76
C ALA A 196 56.22 -1.57 12.96
N ARG A 197 56.23 -0.83 14.08
CA ARG A 197 55.48 -1.19 15.28
C ARG A 197 53.96 -1.08 15.12
N LEU A 198 53.50 -0.03 14.43
CA LEU A 198 52.11 0.15 14.11
C LEU A 198 51.59 -0.98 13.21
N ALA A 199 52.41 -1.40 12.24
CA ALA A 199 52.12 -2.53 11.38
C ALA A 199 52.04 -3.85 12.15
N GLU A 200 53.01 -4.13 13.04
CA GLU A 200 52.98 -5.30 13.94
C GLU A 200 51.77 -5.30 14.85
N ALA A 201 51.40 -4.16 15.43
CA ALA A 201 50.25 -3.99 16.32
C ALA A 201 48.93 -3.95 15.55
N ARG A 202 48.93 -3.97 14.21
CA ARG A 202 47.74 -3.81 13.35
C ARG A 202 46.90 -2.58 13.70
N VAL A 203 47.56 -1.48 14.06
CA VAL A 203 46.90 -0.21 14.32
C VAL A 203 46.86 0.59 13.00
N PRO A 204 45.72 0.81 12.39
CA PRO A 204 45.61 1.51 11.13
C PRO A 204 45.87 3.01 11.33
N GLU A 205 46.49 3.63 10.34
CA GLU A 205 46.50 5.09 10.25
C GLU A 205 45.10 5.65 10.04
N VAL A 206 44.90 6.92 10.38
CA VAL A 206 43.63 7.63 10.08
C VAL A 206 43.40 7.55 8.58
N PRO A 207 42.27 6.97 8.12
CA PRO A 207 41.99 6.88 6.69
C PRO A 207 41.73 8.28 6.12
N LEU A 208 42.69 8.76 5.35
CA LEU A 208 42.56 10.03 4.63
C LEU A 208 42.00 9.78 3.23
N PRO A 209 41.19 10.69 2.68
CA PRO A 209 40.81 10.63 1.27
C PRO A 209 42.07 10.60 0.38
N ASP A 210 42.02 9.86 -0.73
CA ASP A 210 43.17 9.58 -1.59
C ASP A 210 43.94 10.85 -2.01
N ALA A 211 43.24 11.96 -2.21
CA ALA A 211 43.82 13.25 -2.57
C ALA A 211 44.79 13.84 -1.52
N TYR A 212 44.72 13.39 -0.27
CA TYR A 212 45.47 13.94 0.87
C TYR A 212 46.51 12.97 1.45
N ARG A 213 46.57 11.72 0.99
CA ARG A 213 47.46 10.69 1.54
C ARG A 213 48.94 11.02 1.35
N SER A 214 49.31 11.73 0.28
CA SER A 214 50.68 12.09 -0.03
C SER A 214 51.11 13.42 0.60
N LEU A 215 50.20 14.15 1.23
CA LEU A 215 50.51 15.46 1.80
C LEU A 215 50.87 15.32 3.29
N PRO A 216 51.82 16.19 3.79
CA PRO A 216 52.02 16.31 5.23
C PRO A 216 50.72 16.67 5.95
N LEU A 217 50.49 16.14 7.16
CA LEU A 217 49.27 16.39 7.93
C LEU A 217 49.01 17.90 8.14
N ALA A 218 50.05 18.70 8.27
CA ALA A 218 49.95 20.15 8.44
C ALA A 218 49.31 20.86 7.24
N GLU A 219 49.50 20.35 6.04
CA GLU A 219 48.90 20.87 4.81
C GLU A 219 47.55 20.18 4.52
N ALA A 220 47.44 18.87 4.79
CA ALA A 220 46.26 18.08 4.53
C ALA A 220 45.05 18.51 5.39
N VAL A 221 45.26 18.73 6.71
CA VAL A 221 44.18 19.03 7.64
C VAL A 221 43.42 20.33 7.31
N PRO A 222 44.08 21.48 7.06
CA PRO A 222 43.39 22.70 6.64
C PRO A 222 42.62 22.53 5.34
N GLN A 223 43.17 21.80 4.36
CA GLN A 223 42.53 21.54 3.07
C GLN A 223 41.29 20.64 3.25
N MET A 224 41.39 19.60 4.08
CA MET A 224 40.22 18.71 4.39
C MET A 224 39.09 19.48 5.09
N LEU A 225 39.43 20.37 6.03
CA LEU A 225 38.41 21.18 6.70
C LEU A 225 37.73 22.18 5.73
N ALA A 226 38.52 22.83 4.84
CA ALA A 226 37.96 23.66 3.78
C ALA A 226 37.11 22.84 2.80
N ARG A 227 37.55 21.64 2.46
CA ARG A 227 36.84 20.70 1.61
C ARG A 227 35.49 20.28 2.22
N LEU A 228 35.44 20.01 3.51
CA LEU A 228 34.22 19.68 4.24
C LEU A 228 33.13 20.77 4.09
N LEU A 229 33.54 22.04 4.03
CA LEU A 229 32.63 23.18 3.82
C LEU A 229 32.20 23.34 2.35
N ALA A 230 33.03 22.93 1.39
CA ALA A 230 32.77 23.05 -0.05
C ALA A 230 31.86 21.91 -0.58
N ILE A 231 31.99 20.68 -0.07
CA ILE A 231 31.27 19.50 -0.55
C ILE A 231 29.75 19.70 -0.61
N PRO A 232 29.03 20.31 0.38
CA PRO A 232 27.59 20.52 0.31
C PRO A 232 27.14 21.27 -0.94
N ALA A 233 27.89 22.29 -1.38
CA ALA A 233 27.58 23.06 -2.58
C ALA A 233 27.73 22.21 -3.87
N GLU A 234 28.75 21.34 -3.92
CA GLU A 234 28.96 20.42 -5.05
C GLU A 234 27.90 19.32 -5.11
N VAL A 235 27.44 18.81 -3.94
CA VAL A 235 26.33 17.86 -3.87
C VAL A 235 25.04 18.52 -4.39
N GLU A 236 24.75 19.75 -3.96
CA GLU A 236 23.61 20.50 -4.44
C GLU A 236 23.68 20.81 -5.94
N GLU A 237 24.88 21.05 -6.47
CA GLU A 237 25.10 21.21 -7.91
C GLU A 237 24.78 19.91 -8.68
N CYS A 238 25.23 18.75 -8.19
CA CYS A 238 24.87 17.46 -8.76
C CYS A 238 23.34 17.25 -8.76
N GLU A 239 22.66 17.60 -7.67
CA GLU A 239 21.19 17.50 -7.56
C GLU A 239 20.47 18.45 -8.53
N ARG A 240 20.96 19.68 -8.67
CA ARG A 240 20.43 20.64 -9.65
C ARG A 240 20.61 20.14 -11.08
N ASN A 241 21.76 19.57 -11.40
CA ASN A 241 22.05 19.04 -12.73
C ASN A 241 21.18 17.80 -13.04
N LEU A 242 20.97 16.90 -12.08
CA LEU A 242 20.04 15.78 -12.22
C LEU A 242 18.59 16.25 -12.44
N ALA A 243 18.14 17.25 -11.67
CA ALA A 243 16.83 17.83 -11.83
C ALA A 243 16.64 18.52 -13.19
N ALA A 244 17.65 19.26 -13.67
CA ALA A 244 17.66 19.89 -14.98
C ALA A 244 17.59 18.86 -16.11
N LEU A 245 18.35 17.76 -16.00
CA LEU A 245 18.33 16.64 -16.94
C LEU A 245 16.95 15.97 -16.97
N GLY A 246 16.34 15.77 -15.79
CA GLY A 246 14.98 15.24 -15.64
C GLY A 246 13.93 16.14 -16.29
N LYS A 247 14.04 17.44 -16.12
CA LYS A 247 13.17 18.44 -16.73
C LYS A 247 13.30 18.48 -18.25
N ALA A 248 14.52 18.41 -18.77
CA ALA A 248 14.80 18.48 -20.21
C ALA A 248 14.38 17.20 -20.96
N ARG A 249 14.60 16.02 -20.39
CA ARG A 249 14.45 14.75 -21.10
C ARG A 249 13.34 13.85 -20.56
N GLY A 250 12.81 14.09 -19.36
CA GLY A 250 11.80 13.25 -18.72
C GLY A 250 10.51 13.13 -19.54
N GLY A 251 10.10 14.19 -20.23
CA GLY A 251 8.93 14.18 -21.10
C GLY A 251 9.08 13.22 -22.29
N GLU A 252 10.23 13.29 -22.99
CA GLU A 252 10.54 12.38 -24.10
C GLU A 252 10.70 10.92 -23.64
N MET A 253 11.32 10.70 -22.47
CA MET A 253 11.44 9.36 -21.91
C MET A 253 10.09 8.76 -21.54
N ARG A 254 9.17 9.55 -20.99
CA ARG A 254 7.79 9.07 -20.73
C ARG A 254 7.02 8.72 -22.00
N LYS A 255 7.19 9.52 -23.08
CA LYS A 255 6.60 9.17 -24.40
C LYS A 255 7.19 7.86 -24.94
N ALA A 256 8.51 7.70 -24.82
CA ALA A 256 9.19 6.48 -25.23
C ALA A 256 8.69 5.27 -24.42
N GLN A 257 8.55 5.40 -23.11
CA GLN A 257 8.01 4.34 -22.24
C GLN A 257 6.62 3.93 -22.69
N ALA A 258 5.69 4.88 -22.85
CA ALA A 258 4.31 4.61 -23.25
C ALA A 258 4.24 3.92 -24.60
N ALA A 259 4.97 4.42 -25.62
CA ALA A 259 4.97 3.83 -26.95
C ALA A 259 5.56 2.41 -27.00
N VAL A 260 6.60 2.14 -26.21
CA VAL A 260 7.20 0.80 -26.13
C VAL A 260 6.28 -0.16 -25.39
N GLU A 261 5.67 0.28 -24.30
CA GLU A 261 4.69 -0.51 -23.54
C GLU A 261 3.48 -0.86 -24.42
N ASP A 262 2.94 0.09 -25.18
CA ASP A 262 1.83 -0.15 -26.12
C ASP A 262 2.21 -1.16 -27.20
N TRP A 263 3.41 -1.04 -27.78
CA TRP A 263 3.86 -1.99 -28.81
C TRP A 263 4.06 -3.40 -28.22
N LEU A 264 4.65 -3.51 -27.03
CA LEU A 264 4.84 -4.80 -26.35
C LEU A 264 3.49 -5.41 -25.96
N ALA A 265 2.53 -4.60 -25.51
CA ALA A 265 1.18 -5.05 -25.22
C ALA A 265 0.47 -5.59 -26.49
N ALA A 266 0.60 -4.91 -27.63
CA ALA A 266 0.07 -5.39 -28.90
C ALA A 266 0.73 -6.70 -29.37
N ALA A 267 2.04 -6.84 -29.18
CA ALA A 267 2.75 -8.09 -29.51
C ALA A 267 2.29 -9.26 -28.64
N SER A 268 2.12 -9.02 -27.31
CA SER A 268 1.59 -10.04 -26.39
C SER A 268 0.12 -10.36 -26.64
N ALA A 269 -0.68 -9.36 -27.06
CA ALA A 269 -2.07 -9.56 -27.45
C ALA A 269 -2.18 -10.51 -28.67
N ARG A 270 -1.25 -10.39 -29.62
CA ARG A 270 -1.22 -11.27 -30.78
C ARG A 270 -0.94 -12.74 -30.40
N GLU A 271 -0.11 -13.00 -29.42
CA GLU A 271 0.14 -14.36 -28.91
C GLU A 271 -1.12 -15.00 -28.29
N ARG A 272 -2.09 -14.17 -27.86
CA ARG A 272 -3.40 -14.61 -27.36
C ARG A 272 -4.45 -14.76 -28.46
N THR A 273 -4.11 -14.52 -29.72
CA THR A 273 -4.99 -14.81 -30.85
C THR A 273 -4.71 -16.22 -31.37
N ALA A 274 -5.72 -16.85 -31.94
CA ALA A 274 -5.51 -18.09 -32.67
C ALA A 274 -5.51 -17.82 -34.18
N GLU A 275 -4.61 -18.48 -34.90
CA GLU A 275 -4.48 -18.34 -36.33
C GLU A 275 -4.55 -19.71 -37.02
N THR A 276 -5.24 -19.73 -38.15
CA THR A 276 -5.16 -20.82 -39.15
C THR A 276 -4.29 -20.37 -40.34
N GLY A 277 -4.24 -21.16 -41.42
CA GLY A 277 -3.56 -20.76 -42.64
C GLY A 277 -4.08 -19.42 -43.22
N HIS A 278 -5.37 -19.15 -43.12
CA HIS A 278 -6.06 -18.04 -43.81
C HIS A 278 -6.82 -17.08 -42.90
N ALA A 279 -7.20 -17.50 -41.68
CA ALA A 279 -8.03 -16.75 -40.76
C ALA A 279 -7.39 -16.58 -39.40
N PHE A 280 -7.82 -15.53 -38.68
CA PHE A 280 -7.53 -15.33 -37.26
C PHE A 280 -8.80 -15.37 -36.44
N THR A 281 -8.64 -15.67 -35.15
CA THR A 281 -9.71 -15.57 -34.16
C THR A 281 -9.17 -14.87 -32.90
N ILE A 282 -9.94 -13.89 -32.41
CA ILE A 282 -9.70 -13.21 -31.13
C ILE A 282 -10.93 -13.45 -30.26
N GLU A 283 -10.76 -14.00 -29.07
CA GLU A 283 -11.85 -14.07 -28.09
C GLU A 283 -11.56 -13.15 -26.92
N GLY A 284 -12.63 -12.62 -26.33
CA GLY A 284 -12.47 -11.75 -25.17
C GLY A 284 -13.79 -11.41 -24.50
N TRP A 285 -13.63 -10.66 -23.40
CA TRP A 285 -14.72 -10.23 -22.54
C TRP A 285 -14.86 -8.72 -22.58
N LEU A 286 -16.09 -8.23 -22.67
CA LEU A 286 -16.39 -6.81 -22.58
C LEU A 286 -17.76 -6.58 -21.95
N PRO A 287 -18.03 -5.36 -21.42
CA PRO A 287 -19.36 -4.99 -20.98
C PRO A 287 -20.36 -5.10 -22.13
N ALA A 288 -21.55 -5.67 -21.88
CA ALA A 288 -22.55 -5.88 -22.94
C ALA A 288 -22.90 -4.62 -23.73
N ARG A 289 -22.93 -3.45 -23.08
CA ARG A 289 -23.14 -2.14 -23.71
C ARG A 289 -22.07 -1.72 -24.71
N SER A 290 -20.90 -2.35 -24.69
CA SER A 290 -19.74 -2.00 -25.51
C SER A 290 -19.59 -2.89 -26.75
N VAL A 291 -20.49 -3.85 -26.97
CA VAL A 291 -20.46 -4.75 -28.13
C VAL A 291 -20.67 -3.95 -29.43
N GLY A 292 -21.69 -3.09 -29.52
CA GLY A 292 -21.96 -2.26 -30.69
C GLY A 292 -20.80 -1.32 -31.05
N PRO A 293 -20.26 -0.54 -30.09
CA PRO A 293 -19.06 0.26 -30.32
C PRO A 293 -17.84 -0.54 -30.80
N LEU A 294 -17.63 -1.77 -30.26
CA LEU A 294 -16.56 -2.66 -30.72
C LEU A 294 -16.76 -3.07 -32.19
N GLU A 295 -17.98 -3.49 -32.53
CA GLU A 295 -18.32 -3.92 -33.88
C GLU A 295 -18.09 -2.79 -34.92
N GLN A 296 -18.54 -1.60 -34.62
CA GLN A 296 -18.32 -0.44 -35.46
C GLN A 296 -16.84 -0.13 -35.68
N ARG A 297 -16.05 -0.06 -34.58
CA ARG A 297 -14.62 0.25 -34.66
C ARG A 297 -13.82 -0.80 -35.40
N VAL A 298 -14.09 -2.07 -35.17
CA VAL A 298 -13.38 -3.17 -35.85
C VAL A 298 -13.75 -3.19 -37.32
N ARG A 299 -15.03 -2.95 -37.70
CA ARG A 299 -15.48 -2.88 -39.07
C ARG A 299 -14.87 -1.69 -39.83
N GLU A 300 -14.74 -0.52 -39.18
CA GLU A 300 -14.07 0.65 -39.73
C GLU A 300 -12.59 0.42 -40.01
N ALA A 301 -11.88 -0.25 -39.08
CA ALA A 301 -10.43 -0.43 -39.15
C ALA A 301 -9.98 -1.65 -39.96
N ALA A 302 -10.72 -2.77 -39.88
CA ALA A 302 -10.34 -4.04 -40.48
C ALA A 302 -11.19 -4.44 -41.70
N GLY A 303 -12.28 -3.70 -41.96
CA GLY A 303 -13.17 -3.92 -43.10
C GLY A 303 -14.34 -4.87 -42.80
N ALA A 304 -15.28 -4.95 -43.74
CA ALA A 304 -16.52 -5.73 -43.62
C ALA A 304 -16.30 -7.27 -43.60
N THR A 305 -15.09 -7.72 -43.94
CA THR A 305 -14.72 -9.15 -43.93
C THR A 305 -14.45 -9.69 -42.54
N VAL A 306 -14.40 -8.81 -41.53
CA VAL A 306 -14.23 -9.22 -40.12
C VAL A 306 -15.60 -9.31 -39.45
N ILE A 307 -15.91 -10.48 -38.90
CA ILE A 307 -17.19 -10.80 -38.27
C ILE A 307 -16.98 -10.81 -36.74
N ILE A 308 -17.94 -10.24 -36.02
CA ILE A 308 -17.98 -10.30 -34.56
C ILE A 308 -19.21 -11.12 -34.15
N GLU A 309 -18.97 -12.20 -33.46
CA GLU A 309 -19.97 -13.09 -32.92
C GLU A 309 -20.05 -12.93 -31.40
N THR A 310 -21.24 -12.78 -30.86
CA THR A 310 -21.43 -12.83 -29.40
C THR A 310 -21.73 -14.28 -29.01
N ILE A 311 -20.88 -14.87 -28.19
CA ILE A 311 -21.02 -16.23 -27.70
C ILE A 311 -22.16 -16.29 -26.70
N ALA A 312 -23.10 -17.22 -26.90
CA ALA A 312 -24.27 -17.38 -26.04
C ALA A 312 -23.88 -17.61 -24.57
N ARG A 313 -24.75 -17.19 -23.65
CA ARG A 313 -24.49 -17.28 -22.20
C ARG A 313 -24.34 -18.73 -21.72
N GLU A 314 -24.96 -19.66 -22.42
CA GLU A 314 -24.97 -21.09 -22.13
C GLU A 314 -23.63 -21.77 -22.49
N ASP A 315 -22.87 -21.18 -23.43
CA ASP A 315 -21.61 -21.74 -23.93
C ASP A 315 -20.37 -21.35 -23.12
N TRP A 316 -20.54 -20.61 -22.01
CA TRP A 316 -19.41 -20.22 -21.15
C TRP A 316 -19.76 -20.24 -19.65
N GLY A 317 -18.80 -20.67 -18.85
CA GLY A 317 -18.93 -20.73 -17.39
C GLY A 317 -18.94 -19.34 -16.74
N ALA A 318 -19.73 -19.16 -15.68
CA ALA A 318 -19.69 -17.94 -14.89
C ALA A 318 -18.29 -17.70 -14.25
N GLU A 319 -17.53 -18.77 -14.05
CA GLU A 319 -16.20 -18.73 -13.43
C GLU A 319 -15.12 -18.14 -14.36
N ASP A 320 -15.37 -18.20 -15.69
CA ASP A 320 -14.43 -17.65 -16.69
C ASP A 320 -14.59 -16.15 -16.89
N ALA A 321 -15.76 -15.60 -16.60
CA ALA A 321 -16.05 -14.21 -16.86
C ALA A 321 -15.37 -13.27 -15.85
N PRO A 322 -14.69 -12.21 -16.32
CA PRO A 322 -14.12 -11.21 -15.44
C PRO A 322 -15.19 -10.36 -14.78
N VAL A 323 -14.87 -9.84 -13.60
CA VAL A 323 -15.78 -9.05 -12.78
C VAL A 323 -15.40 -7.57 -12.81
N VAL A 324 -16.38 -6.74 -13.08
CA VAL A 324 -16.31 -5.28 -12.93
C VAL A 324 -17.32 -4.86 -11.90
N LEU A 325 -16.85 -4.26 -10.83
CA LEU A 325 -17.72 -3.58 -9.88
C LEU A 325 -18.14 -2.24 -10.49
N SER A 326 -19.42 -1.94 -10.48
CA SER A 326 -19.97 -0.69 -11.06
C SER A 326 -20.97 -0.10 -10.08
N ASN A 327 -20.48 0.70 -9.15
CA ASN A 327 -21.26 1.29 -8.09
C ASN A 327 -21.49 2.81 -8.32
N PRO A 328 -22.57 3.37 -7.77
CA PRO A 328 -22.81 4.80 -7.71
C PRO A 328 -21.62 5.55 -7.09
N ARG A 329 -21.45 6.83 -7.44
CA ARG A 329 -20.31 7.65 -6.99
C ARG A 329 -20.10 7.63 -5.47
N LEU A 330 -21.17 7.57 -4.69
CA LEU A 330 -21.13 7.54 -3.23
C LEU A 330 -20.56 6.21 -2.69
N PHE A 331 -20.82 5.08 -3.36
CA PHE A 331 -20.38 3.74 -2.93
C PHE A 331 -19.02 3.35 -3.49
N ARG A 332 -18.60 3.98 -4.59
CA ARG A 332 -17.34 3.67 -5.28
C ARG A 332 -16.09 3.66 -4.38
N PRO A 333 -15.89 4.57 -3.39
CA PRO A 333 -14.73 4.50 -2.50
C PRO A 333 -14.64 3.18 -1.73
N PHE A 334 -15.80 2.57 -1.39
CA PHE A 334 -15.89 1.31 -0.65
C PHE A 334 -15.49 0.08 -1.49
N GLU A 335 -15.48 0.19 -2.83
CA GLU A 335 -14.92 -0.86 -3.71
C GLU A 335 -13.46 -1.17 -3.37
N LYS A 336 -12.70 -0.17 -2.86
CA LYS A 336 -11.31 -0.36 -2.41
C LYS A 336 -11.20 -1.22 -1.16
N LEU A 337 -12.21 -1.19 -0.28
CA LEU A 337 -12.26 -2.09 0.87
C LEU A 337 -12.54 -3.53 0.41
N ILE A 338 -13.45 -3.70 -0.56
CA ILE A 338 -13.73 -5.03 -1.15
C ILE A 338 -12.50 -5.57 -1.89
N ALA A 339 -11.72 -4.70 -2.55
CA ALA A 339 -10.50 -5.08 -3.25
C ALA A 339 -9.36 -5.58 -2.34
N LEU A 340 -9.50 -5.49 -1.02
CA LEU A 340 -8.62 -6.16 -0.05
C LEU A 340 -8.87 -7.68 0.02
N LEU A 341 -9.99 -8.15 -0.51
CA LEU A 341 -10.35 -9.56 -0.66
C LEU A 341 -10.27 -9.96 -2.13
N PRO A 342 -10.13 -11.27 -2.43
CA PRO A 342 -10.31 -11.76 -3.79
C PRO A 342 -11.70 -11.39 -4.31
N LEU A 343 -11.81 -10.91 -5.55
CA LEU A 343 -13.07 -10.47 -6.15
C LEU A 343 -14.16 -11.57 -6.08
N PRO A 344 -15.44 -11.18 -5.99
CA PRO A 344 -16.55 -12.14 -6.03
C PRO A 344 -16.63 -12.80 -7.41
N HIS A 345 -17.11 -14.04 -7.48
CA HIS A 345 -17.38 -14.69 -8.76
C HIS A 345 -18.41 -13.91 -9.58
N TYR A 346 -18.28 -13.95 -10.90
CA TYR A 346 -19.23 -13.31 -11.81
C TYR A 346 -20.65 -13.85 -11.59
N GLY A 347 -21.62 -12.93 -11.52
CA GLY A 347 -23.03 -13.28 -11.31
C GLY A 347 -23.42 -13.50 -9.85
N THR A 348 -22.52 -13.26 -8.89
CA THR A 348 -22.86 -13.16 -7.47
C THR A 348 -23.21 -11.72 -7.09
N ILE A 349 -23.78 -11.54 -5.90
CA ILE A 349 -24.20 -10.22 -5.41
C ILE A 349 -22.94 -9.39 -5.08
N ASP A 350 -22.93 -8.12 -5.54
CA ASP A 350 -21.90 -7.15 -5.16
C ASP A 350 -22.07 -6.75 -3.69
N PRO A 351 -21.08 -6.99 -2.83
CA PRO A 351 -21.14 -6.64 -1.42
C PRO A 351 -20.96 -5.13 -1.14
N THR A 352 -20.47 -4.35 -2.12
CA THR A 352 -20.11 -2.94 -1.94
C THR A 352 -21.21 -2.06 -1.38
N PRO A 353 -22.48 -2.13 -1.86
CA PRO A 353 -23.57 -1.32 -1.32
C PRO A 353 -23.82 -1.56 0.17
N PHE A 354 -23.72 -2.82 0.61
CA PHE A 354 -23.93 -3.19 2.01
C PHE A 354 -22.80 -2.65 2.89
N VAL A 355 -21.56 -2.78 2.44
CA VAL A 355 -20.41 -2.18 3.16
C VAL A 355 -20.54 -0.67 3.22
N ALA A 356 -20.93 -0.01 2.13
CA ALA A 356 -21.09 1.43 2.09
C ALA A 356 -22.15 1.98 3.07
N VAL A 357 -23.13 1.15 3.45
CA VAL A 357 -24.17 1.51 4.43
C VAL A 357 -23.77 1.09 5.85
N PHE A 358 -23.45 -0.20 6.03
CA PHE A 358 -23.23 -0.75 7.37
C PHE A 358 -21.88 -0.39 7.98
N PHE A 359 -20.83 -0.17 7.16
CA PHE A 359 -19.53 0.20 7.69
C PHE A 359 -19.55 1.58 8.37
N PRO A 360 -20.05 2.67 7.74
CA PRO A 360 -20.16 3.96 8.41
C PRO A 360 -21.15 3.93 9.60
N LEU A 361 -22.23 3.14 9.49
CA LEU A 361 -23.21 2.98 10.55
C LEU A 361 -22.56 2.37 11.81
N MET A 362 -21.86 1.24 11.66
CA MET A 362 -21.15 0.58 12.76
C MET A 362 -20.04 1.47 13.33
N PHE A 363 -19.27 2.12 12.45
CA PHE A 363 -18.23 3.07 12.83
C PHE A 363 -18.80 4.20 13.69
N GLY A 364 -19.88 4.84 13.23
CA GLY A 364 -20.53 5.92 13.94
C GLY A 364 -21.14 5.46 15.27
N MET A 365 -21.73 4.26 15.31
CA MET A 365 -22.27 3.67 16.53
C MET A 365 -21.17 3.41 17.58
N MET A 366 -19.97 3.01 17.16
CA MET A 366 -18.81 2.81 18.04
C MET A 366 -18.19 4.14 18.50
N LEU A 367 -17.89 5.07 17.60
CA LEU A 367 -17.25 6.32 17.97
C LEU A 367 -18.22 7.33 18.58
N GLY A 368 -19.41 7.49 18.02
CA GLY A 368 -20.63 8.17 18.50
C GLY A 368 -20.45 9.42 19.36
N ASP A 369 -19.62 10.38 18.92
CA ASP A 369 -19.33 11.62 19.63
C ASP A 369 -19.26 12.78 18.62
N VAL A 370 -20.04 13.86 18.85
CA VAL A 370 -20.14 14.99 17.93
C VAL A 370 -18.80 15.71 17.75
N GLY A 371 -18.04 15.89 18.83
CA GLY A 371 -16.74 16.58 18.80
C GLY A 371 -15.73 15.81 17.94
N TYR A 372 -15.58 14.51 18.20
CA TYR A 372 -14.71 13.66 17.39
C TYR A 372 -15.20 13.52 15.95
N GLY A 373 -16.52 13.49 15.73
CA GLY A 373 -17.12 13.46 14.39
C GLY A 373 -16.78 14.72 13.58
N ILE A 374 -16.84 15.90 14.19
CA ILE A 374 -16.46 17.18 13.55
C ILE A 374 -14.96 17.19 13.20
N VAL A 375 -14.09 16.75 14.13
CA VAL A 375 -12.65 16.67 13.87
C VAL A 375 -12.35 15.71 12.72
N LEU A 376 -13.00 14.55 12.69
CA LEU A 376 -12.85 13.56 11.61
C LEU A 376 -13.35 14.12 10.27
N ALA A 377 -14.49 14.83 10.26
CA ALA A 377 -15.03 15.47 9.05
C ALA A 377 -14.06 16.54 8.52
N ALA A 378 -13.54 17.40 9.39
CA ALA A 378 -12.57 18.43 9.02
C ALA A 378 -11.29 17.80 8.43
N LEU A 379 -10.75 16.77 9.08
CA LEU A 379 -9.59 16.04 8.60
C LEU A 379 -9.85 15.39 7.22
N ALA A 380 -11.00 14.74 7.05
CA ALA A 380 -11.40 14.14 5.79
C ALA A 380 -11.50 15.20 4.67
N LEU A 381 -12.09 16.35 4.93
CA LEU A 381 -12.19 17.46 3.97
C LEU A 381 -10.81 18.01 3.59
N ILE A 382 -9.91 18.23 4.56
CA ILE A 382 -8.55 18.72 4.33
C ILE A 382 -7.76 17.74 3.47
N VAL A 383 -7.79 16.45 3.82
CA VAL A 383 -7.09 15.40 3.08
C VAL A 383 -7.66 15.28 1.67
N ARG A 384 -8.99 15.28 1.51
CA ARG A 384 -9.65 15.23 0.19
C ARG A 384 -9.26 16.41 -0.70
N ALA A 385 -9.13 17.61 -0.14
CA ALA A 385 -8.75 18.81 -0.89
C ALA A 385 -7.29 18.78 -1.35
N ARG A 386 -6.37 18.22 -0.53
CA ARG A 386 -4.93 18.21 -0.81
C ARG A 386 -4.45 16.94 -1.53
N ALA A 387 -5.15 15.83 -1.38
CA ALA A 387 -4.73 14.56 -1.96
C ALA A 387 -5.04 14.49 -3.47
N LYS A 388 -4.13 13.89 -4.22
CA LYS A 388 -4.28 13.66 -5.66
C LYS A 388 -5.49 12.76 -5.96
N PRO A 389 -6.27 13.03 -7.03
CA PRO A 389 -7.33 12.14 -7.48
C PRO A 389 -6.82 10.71 -7.67
N GLY A 390 -7.58 9.72 -7.15
CA GLY A 390 -7.21 8.29 -7.25
C GLY A 390 -6.15 7.80 -6.25
N SER A 391 -5.59 8.67 -5.39
CA SER A 391 -4.68 8.25 -4.32
C SER A 391 -5.42 7.53 -3.19
N LEU A 392 -4.72 6.64 -2.47
CA LEU A 392 -5.26 5.95 -1.29
C LEU A 392 -5.71 6.94 -0.20
N ALA A 393 -4.96 8.03 -0.01
CA ALA A 393 -5.31 9.08 0.96
C ALA A 393 -6.66 9.73 0.61
N ARG A 394 -6.91 10.03 -0.67
CA ARG A 394 -8.19 10.59 -1.11
C ARG A 394 -9.34 9.59 -0.92
N THR A 395 -9.13 8.33 -1.28
CA THR A 395 -10.12 7.28 -1.07
C THR A 395 -10.44 7.11 0.42
N GLY A 396 -9.41 7.09 1.28
CA GLY A 396 -9.60 7.05 2.73
C GLY A 396 -10.42 8.23 3.26
N ALA A 397 -10.16 9.44 2.76
CA ALA A 397 -10.92 10.63 3.12
C ALA A 397 -12.40 10.55 2.63
N GLU A 398 -12.64 9.98 1.46
CA GLU A 398 -13.98 9.77 0.91
C GLU A 398 -14.78 8.73 1.70
N ILE A 399 -14.12 7.73 2.32
CA ILE A 399 -14.74 6.77 3.25
C ILE A 399 -14.96 7.42 4.63
N ALA A 400 -13.99 8.20 5.11
CA ALA A 400 -14.08 8.86 6.42
C ALA A 400 -15.22 9.89 6.48
N GLY A 401 -15.61 10.50 5.37
CA GLY A 401 -16.72 11.44 5.32
C GLY A 401 -18.05 10.86 5.82
N PRO A 402 -18.58 9.79 5.23
CA PRO A 402 -19.77 9.09 5.74
C PRO A 402 -19.59 8.59 7.18
N CYS A 403 -18.41 8.09 7.55
CA CYS A 403 -18.11 7.67 8.93
C CYS A 403 -18.27 8.84 9.91
N ALA A 404 -17.73 10.01 9.57
CA ALA A 404 -17.86 11.23 10.38
C ALA A 404 -19.31 11.68 10.50
N ALA A 405 -20.08 11.61 9.40
CA ALA A 405 -21.51 11.96 9.42
C ALA A 405 -22.30 11.06 10.40
N PHE A 406 -22.12 9.73 10.33
CA PHE A 406 -22.76 8.81 11.27
C PHE A 406 -22.24 8.99 12.69
N THR A 407 -20.95 9.32 12.89
CA THR A 407 -20.39 9.62 14.22
C THR A 407 -21.09 10.85 14.83
N ILE A 408 -21.34 11.89 14.05
CA ILE A 408 -22.08 13.07 14.50
C ILE A 408 -23.52 12.72 14.83
N VAL A 409 -24.21 11.96 13.96
CA VAL A 409 -25.59 11.53 14.17
C VAL A 409 -25.71 10.73 15.48
N PHE A 410 -24.89 9.73 15.69
CA PHE A 410 -24.90 8.95 16.92
C PHE A 410 -24.44 9.77 18.12
N GLY A 411 -23.48 10.69 17.96
CA GLY A 411 -23.08 11.62 19.00
C GLY A 411 -24.23 12.49 19.51
N VAL A 412 -25.09 12.97 18.60
CA VAL A 412 -26.32 13.70 18.98
C VAL A 412 -27.32 12.77 19.68
N LEU A 413 -27.50 11.54 19.18
CA LEU A 413 -28.39 10.56 19.80
C LEU A 413 -27.96 10.14 21.21
N TYR A 414 -26.66 10.06 21.45
CA TYR A 414 -26.08 9.72 22.75
C TYR A 414 -25.86 10.95 23.66
N GLY A 415 -25.99 12.18 23.11
CA GLY A 415 -25.75 13.42 23.83
C GLY A 415 -24.28 13.65 24.18
N GLU A 416 -23.36 13.16 23.37
CA GLU A 416 -21.92 13.20 23.61
C GLU A 416 -21.21 14.23 22.73
N PHE A 417 -20.35 15.03 23.38
CA PHE A 417 -19.48 16.00 22.74
C PHE A 417 -18.15 16.03 23.51
N PHE A 418 -17.09 15.47 22.93
CA PHE A 418 -15.85 15.12 23.63
C PHE A 418 -16.13 14.45 24.98
N GLY A 419 -16.92 13.36 24.93
CA GLY A 419 -17.45 12.69 26.12
C GLY A 419 -18.59 13.46 26.77
N ASP A 420 -18.42 13.82 28.03
CA ASP A 420 -19.48 14.43 28.86
C ASP A 420 -19.46 15.98 28.90
N ILE A 421 -18.65 16.67 28.09
CA ILE A 421 -18.55 18.13 28.11
C ILE A 421 -19.90 18.81 27.86
N ALA A 422 -20.65 18.40 26.82
CA ALA A 422 -21.95 19.01 26.54
C ALA A 422 -22.96 18.78 27.68
N ARG A 423 -22.91 17.64 28.35
CA ARG A 423 -23.76 17.33 29.50
C ARG A 423 -23.42 18.24 30.67
N ARG A 424 -22.14 18.48 30.97
CA ARG A 424 -21.67 19.30 32.10
C ARG A 424 -21.90 20.81 31.86
N THR A 425 -21.66 21.28 30.63
CA THR A 425 -21.69 22.72 30.33
C THR A 425 -23.05 23.22 29.86
N LEU A 426 -23.77 22.43 29.05
CA LEU A 426 -25.02 22.80 28.41
C LEU A 426 -26.24 22.05 28.96
N GLY A 427 -26.06 21.07 29.85
CA GLY A 427 -27.14 20.25 30.39
C GLY A 427 -27.81 19.33 29.35
N VAL A 428 -27.13 19.02 28.24
CA VAL A 428 -27.67 18.17 27.16
C VAL A 428 -27.97 16.77 27.71
N ARG A 429 -29.19 16.29 27.48
CA ARG A 429 -29.60 14.92 27.83
C ARG A 429 -29.52 14.02 26.61
N PRO A 430 -29.11 12.73 26.79
CA PRO A 430 -29.18 11.75 25.72
C PRO A 430 -30.58 11.66 25.10
N LEU A 431 -30.68 11.63 23.78
CA LEU A 431 -31.97 11.52 23.07
C LEU A 431 -32.42 10.05 22.97
N LEU A 432 -31.49 9.11 22.84
CA LEU A 432 -31.79 7.69 22.63
C LEU A 432 -31.28 6.83 23.79
N LEU A 433 -29.98 6.81 24.03
CA LEU A 433 -29.33 5.94 25.00
C LEU A 433 -28.15 6.68 25.68
N ASP A 434 -28.04 6.53 26.99
CA ASP A 434 -26.84 6.90 27.74
C ASP A 434 -25.87 5.71 27.76
N ARG A 435 -24.80 5.73 26.97
CA ARG A 435 -23.86 4.61 26.88
C ARG A 435 -23.11 4.33 28.18
N GLU A 436 -22.97 5.32 29.05
CA GLU A 436 -22.31 5.19 30.34
C GLU A 436 -23.21 4.46 31.36
N GLN A 437 -24.52 4.72 31.33
CA GLN A 437 -25.46 4.20 32.33
C GLN A 437 -26.31 3.04 31.80
N ALA A 438 -26.67 3.02 30.50
CA ALA A 438 -27.57 2.05 29.90
C ALA A 438 -26.84 0.92 29.16
N VAL A 439 -25.88 0.26 29.79
CA VAL A 439 -25.03 -0.79 29.21
C VAL A 439 -25.84 -1.89 28.52
N PHE A 440 -26.91 -2.39 29.19
CA PHE A 440 -27.78 -3.44 28.61
C PHE A 440 -28.54 -2.98 27.37
N ALA A 441 -29.04 -1.75 27.35
CA ALA A 441 -29.75 -1.24 26.17
C ALA A 441 -28.79 -1.01 24.99
N THR A 442 -27.57 -0.54 25.25
CA THR A 442 -26.51 -0.39 24.24
C THR A 442 -26.07 -1.75 23.69
N LEU A 443 -25.93 -2.76 24.56
CA LEU A 443 -25.64 -4.13 24.15
C LEU A 443 -26.76 -4.71 23.28
N ALA A 444 -28.02 -4.53 23.70
CA ALA A 444 -29.17 -4.99 22.94
C ALA A 444 -29.25 -4.33 21.55
N ALA A 445 -28.96 -3.02 21.45
CA ALA A 445 -28.89 -2.32 20.18
C ALA A 445 -27.77 -2.85 19.28
N ALA A 446 -26.57 -3.11 19.83
CA ALA A 446 -25.45 -3.67 19.10
C ALA A 446 -25.75 -5.10 18.58
N VAL A 447 -26.28 -5.97 19.47
CA VAL A 447 -26.66 -7.33 19.09
C VAL A 447 -27.83 -7.32 18.10
N GLY A 448 -28.82 -6.42 18.27
CA GLY A 448 -29.90 -6.21 17.32
C GLY A 448 -29.41 -5.84 15.92
N LEU A 449 -28.44 -4.94 15.83
CA LEU A 449 -27.77 -4.65 14.56
C LEU A 449 -27.10 -5.89 13.99
N GLY A 450 -26.47 -6.71 14.84
CA GLY A 450 -25.86 -7.98 14.45
C GLY A 450 -26.87 -8.97 13.88
N VAL A 451 -28.05 -9.10 14.52
CA VAL A 451 -29.14 -9.94 14.00
C VAL A 451 -29.56 -9.48 12.60
N VAL A 452 -29.82 -8.17 12.42
CA VAL A 452 -30.23 -7.61 11.11
C VAL A 452 -29.17 -7.88 10.06
N HIS A 453 -27.90 -7.63 10.37
CA HIS A 453 -26.81 -7.75 9.41
C HIS A 453 -26.54 -9.22 9.03
N VAL A 454 -26.49 -10.12 10.00
CA VAL A 454 -26.25 -11.56 9.75
C VAL A 454 -27.45 -12.22 9.05
N VAL A 455 -28.69 -11.90 9.45
CA VAL A 455 -29.89 -12.39 8.75
C VAL A 455 -29.93 -11.89 7.32
N LEU A 456 -29.60 -10.62 7.08
CA LEU A 456 -29.44 -10.09 5.73
C LEU A 456 -28.41 -10.91 4.93
N GLY A 457 -27.26 -11.24 5.52
CA GLY A 457 -26.23 -12.09 4.89
C GLY A 457 -26.78 -13.48 4.52
N LEU A 458 -27.55 -14.11 5.40
CA LEU A 458 -28.17 -15.41 5.13
C LEU A 458 -29.21 -15.33 4.02
N VAL A 459 -30.05 -14.28 3.99
CA VAL A 459 -31.03 -14.04 2.92
C VAL A 459 -30.33 -13.84 1.58
N LEU A 460 -29.27 -13.01 1.53
CA LEU A 460 -28.46 -12.81 0.32
C LEU A 460 -27.82 -14.14 -0.13
N GLY A 461 -27.36 -14.95 0.82
CA GLY A 461 -26.82 -16.27 0.56
C GLY A 461 -27.85 -17.25 0.00
N ALA A 462 -29.07 -17.23 0.52
CA ALA A 462 -30.19 -18.03 0.00
C ALA A 462 -30.54 -17.61 -1.43
N VAL A 463 -30.65 -16.30 -1.69
CA VAL A 463 -30.90 -15.74 -3.04
C VAL A 463 -29.82 -16.12 -4.03
N THR A 464 -28.54 -16.03 -3.62
CA THR A 464 -27.39 -16.38 -4.48
C THR A 464 -27.37 -17.87 -4.82
N ALA A 465 -27.71 -18.74 -3.86
CA ALA A 465 -27.77 -20.20 -4.06
C ALA A 465 -29.01 -20.64 -4.85
N GLY A 466 -30.09 -19.91 -4.73
CA GLY A 466 -31.46 -20.36 -5.07
C GLY A 466 -31.69 -20.97 -6.45
N ARG A 467 -30.90 -20.56 -7.48
CA ARG A 467 -31.03 -21.14 -8.83
C ARG A 467 -30.11 -22.31 -9.09
N LYS A 468 -28.98 -22.39 -8.39
CA LYS A 468 -27.93 -23.40 -8.63
C LYS A 468 -28.05 -24.58 -7.67
N ASP A 469 -28.41 -24.31 -6.42
CA ASP A 469 -28.49 -25.29 -5.34
C ASP A 469 -29.71 -24.96 -4.43
N PRO A 470 -30.89 -25.48 -4.77
CA PRO A 470 -32.12 -25.19 -4.01
C PRO A 470 -32.09 -25.74 -2.58
N LYS A 471 -31.34 -26.82 -2.31
CA LYS A 471 -31.16 -27.36 -0.94
C LYS A 471 -30.39 -26.40 -0.07
N ARG A 472 -29.28 -25.87 -0.57
CA ARG A 472 -28.47 -24.87 0.12
C ARG A 472 -29.18 -23.54 0.30
N ALA A 473 -30.03 -23.14 -0.67
CA ALA A 473 -30.90 -21.97 -0.53
C ALA A 473 -31.92 -22.15 0.60
N LEU A 474 -32.56 -23.33 0.66
CA LEU A 474 -33.52 -23.67 1.72
C LEU A 474 -32.81 -23.67 3.09
N GLY A 475 -31.66 -24.31 3.23
CA GLY A 475 -30.90 -24.36 4.47
C GLY A 475 -30.54 -22.97 5.02
N ARG A 476 -30.02 -22.09 4.18
CA ARG A 476 -29.69 -20.69 4.56
C ARG A 476 -30.94 -19.89 4.94
N GLY A 477 -32.05 -20.08 4.20
CA GLY A 477 -33.33 -19.47 4.54
C GLY A 477 -33.87 -19.95 5.89
N MET A 478 -33.79 -21.27 6.14
CA MET A 478 -34.19 -21.86 7.44
C MET A 478 -33.28 -21.36 8.59
N SER A 479 -31.98 -21.26 8.36
CA SER A 479 -31.04 -20.69 9.35
C SER A 479 -31.41 -19.23 9.70
N ALA A 480 -31.79 -18.41 8.72
CA ALA A 480 -32.28 -17.05 8.97
C ALA A 480 -33.53 -17.02 9.83
N VAL A 481 -34.52 -17.87 9.50
CA VAL A 481 -35.77 -18.02 10.28
C VAL A 481 -35.45 -18.47 11.70
N MET A 482 -34.60 -19.47 11.87
CA MET A 482 -34.24 -19.99 13.21
C MET A 482 -33.52 -18.94 14.07
N VAL A 483 -32.60 -18.15 13.50
CA VAL A 483 -31.97 -17.02 14.24
C VAL A 483 -33.03 -16.03 14.73
N LEU A 484 -34.01 -15.66 13.87
CA LEU A 484 -35.08 -14.76 14.26
C LEU A 484 -35.98 -15.37 15.34
N LEU A 485 -36.30 -16.65 15.25
CA LEU A 485 -37.09 -17.36 16.26
C LEU A 485 -36.39 -17.47 17.61
N ILE A 486 -35.08 -17.75 17.60
CA ILE A 486 -34.26 -17.77 18.82
C ILE A 486 -34.28 -16.39 19.48
N VAL A 487 -34.05 -15.33 18.70
CA VAL A 487 -34.08 -13.95 19.21
C VAL A 487 -35.48 -13.61 19.75
N ALA A 488 -36.55 -13.95 19.04
CA ALA A 488 -37.92 -13.72 19.48
C ALA A 488 -38.26 -14.48 20.80
N ALA A 489 -37.81 -15.73 20.91
CA ALA A 489 -37.99 -16.52 22.13
C ALA A 489 -37.20 -15.90 23.32
N LEU A 490 -35.97 -15.46 23.10
CA LEU A 490 -35.19 -14.78 24.12
C LEU A 490 -35.83 -13.46 24.57
N LEU A 491 -36.28 -12.62 23.64
CA LEU A 491 -36.96 -11.37 23.96
C LEU A 491 -38.29 -11.60 24.70
N ALA A 492 -39.01 -12.67 24.37
CA ALA A 492 -40.22 -13.06 25.09
C ALA A 492 -39.91 -13.60 26.50
N ALA A 493 -38.82 -14.38 26.66
CA ALA A 493 -38.35 -14.86 27.96
C ALA A 493 -37.96 -13.72 28.89
N PHE A 494 -37.28 -12.69 28.36
CA PHE A 494 -36.90 -11.48 29.10
C PHE A 494 -38.06 -10.45 29.23
N LYS A 495 -39.26 -10.80 28.80
CA LYS A 495 -40.49 -9.95 28.87
C LYS A 495 -40.37 -8.63 28.09
N VAL A 496 -39.45 -8.53 27.15
CA VAL A 496 -39.35 -7.41 26.18
C VAL A 496 -40.48 -7.55 25.15
N LEU A 497 -40.75 -8.76 24.69
CA LEU A 497 -41.93 -9.12 23.90
C LEU A 497 -43.00 -9.77 24.82
N PRO A 498 -44.28 -9.76 24.41
CA PRO A 498 -45.33 -10.44 25.16
C PRO A 498 -44.96 -11.92 25.42
N ALA A 499 -45.01 -12.36 26.66
CA ALA A 499 -44.61 -13.72 27.07
C ALA A 499 -45.39 -14.82 26.32
N ARG A 500 -46.60 -14.53 25.83
CA ARG A 500 -47.43 -15.42 24.97
C ARG A 500 -46.73 -15.82 23.66
N LEU A 501 -45.71 -15.07 23.20
CA LEU A 501 -44.96 -15.38 21.98
C LEU A 501 -43.85 -16.41 22.21
N PHE A 502 -43.50 -16.72 23.46
CA PHE A 502 -42.46 -17.68 23.79
C PHE A 502 -42.77 -19.08 23.27
N THR A 503 -43.94 -19.60 23.66
CA THR A 503 -44.37 -20.97 23.29
C THR A 503 -44.48 -21.17 21.78
N PRO A 504 -45.17 -20.28 21.00
CA PRO A 504 -45.20 -20.40 19.55
C PRO A 504 -43.81 -20.33 18.90
N ALA A 505 -42.90 -19.45 19.38
CA ALA A 505 -41.55 -19.34 18.86
C ALA A 505 -40.77 -20.65 19.06
N VAL A 506 -40.85 -21.25 20.25
CA VAL A 506 -40.19 -22.53 20.54
C VAL A 506 -40.75 -23.67 19.72
N ILE A 507 -42.11 -23.77 19.58
CA ILE A 507 -42.76 -24.80 18.76
C ILE A 507 -42.28 -24.68 17.31
N LEU A 508 -42.28 -23.46 16.75
CA LEU A 508 -41.85 -23.22 15.37
C LEU A 508 -40.37 -23.54 15.19
N LEU A 509 -39.53 -23.25 16.19
CA LEU A 509 -38.10 -23.60 16.19
C LEU A 509 -37.92 -25.13 16.14
N LEU A 510 -38.70 -25.89 16.91
CA LEU A 510 -38.68 -27.34 16.90
C LEU A 510 -39.14 -27.94 15.55
N VAL A 511 -40.09 -27.28 14.88
CA VAL A 511 -40.58 -27.69 13.55
C VAL A 511 -39.60 -27.36 12.45
N THR A 512 -38.93 -26.20 12.53
CA THR A 512 -37.96 -25.75 11.50
C THR A 512 -36.61 -26.46 11.60
N PHE A 513 -36.23 -26.94 12.78
CA PHE A 513 -34.97 -27.65 13.01
C PHE A 513 -34.77 -28.93 12.14
N PRO A 514 -35.73 -29.88 12.07
CA PRO A 514 -35.63 -31.04 11.17
C PRO A 514 -35.51 -30.65 9.69
N VAL A 515 -36.14 -29.54 9.26
CA VAL A 515 -36.03 -29.03 7.88
C VAL A 515 -34.62 -28.55 7.58
N LEU A 516 -33.98 -27.85 8.53
CA LEU A 516 -32.57 -27.44 8.41
C LEU A 516 -31.65 -28.68 8.28
N VAL A 517 -31.85 -29.68 9.15
CA VAL A 517 -31.05 -30.91 9.13
C VAL A 517 -31.26 -31.69 7.82
N PHE A 518 -32.48 -31.71 7.29
CA PHE A 518 -32.77 -32.32 5.98
C PHE A 518 -32.07 -31.58 4.82
N ALA A 519 -32.02 -30.24 4.87
CA ALA A 519 -31.46 -29.39 3.81
C ALA A 519 -29.91 -29.42 3.79
N GLU A 520 -29.24 -29.33 4.95
CA GLU A 520 -27.79 -29.16 5.08
C GLU A 520 -27.10 -30.29 5.89
N GLY A 521 -27.86 -31.25 6.38
CA GLY A 521 -27.31 -32.32 7.22
C GLY A 521 -26.84 -31.82 8.59
N VAL A 522 -25.92 -32.60 9.21
CA VAL A 522 -25.33 -32.25 10.51
C VAL A 522 -24.52 -30.96 10.45
N LEU A 523 -23.95 -30.62 9.29
CA LEU A 523 -23.21 -29.39 9.08
C LEU A 523 -24.08 -28.13 9.28
N GLY A 524 -25.37 -28.20 8.96
CA GLY A 524 -26.31 -27.10 9.21
C GLY A 524 -26.44 -26.73 10.68
N MET A 525 -26.33 -27.70 11.62
CA MET A 525 -26.29 -27.43 13.05
C MET A 525 -25.05 -26.62 13.44
N ILE A 526 -23.88 -27.02 12.93
CA ILE A 526 -22.61 -26.35 13.21
C ILE A 526 -22.66 -24.93 12.64
N GLU A 527 -23.22 -24.76 11.44
CA GLU A 527 -23.38 -23.45 10.81
C GLU A 527 -24.35 -22.55 11.59
N LEU A 528 -25.43 -23.10 12.14
CA LEU A 528 -26.36 -22.37 13.01
C LEU A 528 -25.66 -21.88 14.29
N MET A 529 -24.90 -22.76 14.96
CA MET A 529 -24.12 -22.39 16.16
C MET A 529 -23.08 -21.29 15.85
N THR A 530 -22.37 -21.44 14.76
CA THR A 530 -21.44 -20.42 14.29
C THR A 530 -22.15 -19.10 13.98
N THR A 531 -23.36 -19.17 13.42
CA THR A 531 -24.18 -17.98 13.10
C THR A 531 -24.62 -17.24 14.37
N LEU A 532 -25.00 -17.95 15.41
CA LEU A 532 -25.29 -17.34 16.72
C LEU A 532 -24.06 -16.69 17.33
N GLY A 533 -22.90 -17.35 17.25
CA GLY A 533 -21.61 -16.77 17.66
C GLY A 533 -21.28 -15.50 16.89
N ASN A 534 -21.59 -15.46 15.57
CA ASN A 534 -21.39 -14.29 14.75
C ASN A 534 -22.29 -13.13 15.21
N VAL A 535 -23.55 -13.37 15.56
CA VAL A 535 -24.46 -12.35 16.13
C VAL A 535 -23.90 -11.81 17.44
N LEU A 536 -23.44 -12.67 18.35
CA LEU A 536 -22.84 -12.25 19.64
C LEU A 536 -21.57 -11.44 19.45
N SER A 537 -20.83 -11.64 18.35
CA SER A 537 -19.62 -10.86 18.01
C SER A 537 -19.88 -9.36 17.89
N TYR A 538 -21.13 -8.93 17.65
CA TYR A 538 -21.51 -7.51 17.60
C TYR A 538 -21.51 -6.83 18.98
N ALA A 539 -21.43 -7.57 20.08
CA ALA A 539 -21.22 -7.00 21.40
C ALA A 539 -19.94 -6.14 21.48
N ARG A 540 -18.96 -6.39 20.59
CA ARG A 540 -17.75 -5.56 20.46
C ARG A 540 -18.07 -4.11 20.04
N VAL A 541 -19.13 -3.89 19.28
CA VAL A 541 -19.56 -2.53 18.90
C VAL A 541 -19.87 -1.72 20.16
N MET A 542 -20.60 -2.34 21.09
CA MET A 542 -20.87 -1.73 22.39
C MET A 542 -19.60 -1.58 23.22
N ALA A 543 -18.77 -2.62 23.34
CA ALA A 543 -17.60 -2.61 24.20
C ALA A 543 -16.60 -1.49 23.81
N ILE A 544 -16.31 -1.32 22.49
CA ILE A 544 -15.44 -0.27 22.00
C ILE A 544 -16.08 1.10 22.19
N GLY A 545 -17.37 1.23 21.92
CA GLY A 545 -18.08 2.49 22.10
C GLY A 545 -18.07 2.95 23.55
N THR A 546 -18.36 2.05 24.50
CA THR A 546 -18.33 2.35 25.94
C THR A 546 -16.91 2.67 26.42
N ALA A 547 -15.90 1.95 25.95
CA ALA A 547 -14.51 2.23 26.30
C ALA A 547 -14.06 3.63 25.83
N SER A 548 -14.44 4.05 24.61
CA SER A 548 -14.15 5.39 24.08
C SER A 548 -14.78 6.50 24.93
N VAL A 549 -16.04 6.33 25.34
CA VAL A 549 -16.73 7.30 26.22
C VAL A 549 -16.07 7.40 27.57
N ILE A 550 -15.78 6.26 28.21
CA ILE A 550 -15.12 6.24 29.51
C ILE A 550 -13.77 6.95 29.44
N LEU A 551 -13.00 6.72 28.39
CA LEU A 551 -11.69 7.36 28.21
C LEU A 551 -11.84 8.89 28.00
N ALA A 552 -12.86 9.33 27.26
CA ALA A 552 -13.16 10.76 27.08
C ALA A 552 -13.58 11.43 28.41
N VAL A 553 -14.41 10.77 29.23
CA VAL A 553 -14.82 11.25 30.55
C VAL A 553 -13.62 11.32 31.51
N VAL A 554 -12.72 10.35 31.48
CA VAL A 554 -11.48 10.39 32.25
C VAL A 554 -10.61 11.56 31.82
N ALA A 555 -10.44 11.78 30.50
CA ALA A 555 -9.71 12.94 29.97
C ALA A 555 -10.26 14.27 30.53
N ASN A 556 -11.60 14.42 30.53
CA ASN A 556 -12.27 15.62 31.07
C ASN A 556 -12.05 15.81 32.58
N LYS A 557 -12.03 14.72 33.35
CA LYS A 557 -11.78 14.76 34.80
C LYS A 557 -10.34 15.16 35.15
N MET A 558 -9.38 14.90 34.26
CA MET A 558 -7.96 15.26 34.50
C MET A 558 -7.75 16.78 34.63
N VAL A 559 -8.59 17.59 33.98
CA VAL A 559 -8.49 19.07 34.06
C VAL A 559 -8.62 19.57 35.50
N GLY A 560 -9.45 18.93 36.31
CA GLY A 560 -9.65 19.31 37.73
C GLY A 560 -8.86 18.50 38.77
N ALA A 561 -8.25 17.40 38.37
CA ALA A 561 -7.57 16.46 39.27
C ALA A 561 -6.11 16.82 39.55
N VAL A 562 -5.48 17.61 38.67
CA VAL A 562 -4.08 18.02 38.79
C VAL A 562 -4.02 19.43 39.38
N GLY A 563 -3.16 19.67 40.36
CA GLY A 563 -3.07 20.95 41.07
C GLY A 563 -2.72 22.18 40.23
N SER A 564 -2.40 22.02 38.94
CA SER A 564 -2.21 23.09 37.95
C SER A 564 -3.17 22.91 36.79
N THR A 565 -4.03 23.90 36.52
CA THR A 565 -5.01 23.85 35.42
C THR A 565 -4.33 23.70 34.05
N ALA A 566 -3.16 24.31 33.84
CA ALA A 566 -2.41 24.20 32.58
C ALA A 566 -1.90 22.75 32.35
N VAL A 567 -1.38 22.11 33.38
CA VAL A 567 -0.90 20.72 33.31
C VAL A 567 -2.09 19.77 33.12
N GLY A 568 -3.19 19.99 33.84
CA GLY A 568 -4.42 19.21 33.67
C GLY A 568 -4.99 19.29 32.25
N LEU A 569 -4.99 20.49 31.64
CA LEU A 569 -5.42 20.70 30.28
C LEU A 569 -4.52 19.99 29.27
N LEU A 570 -3.20 20.01 29.47
CA LEU A 570 -2.25 19.30 28.62
C LEU A 570 -2.52 17.79 28.63
N PHE A 571 -2.71 17.20 29.82
CA PHE A 571 -3.05 15.78 29.95
C PHE A 571 -4.40 15.46 29.32
N ALA A 572 -5.44 16.28 29.54
CA ALA A 572 -6.74 16.11 28.91
C ALA A 572 -6.64 16.11 27.37
N LEU A 573 -5.90 17.06 26.80
CA LEU A 573 -5.66 17.14 25.36
C LEU A 573 -4.95 15.89 24.82
N LEU A 574 -3.91 15.42 25.53
CA LEU A 574 -3.18 14.20 25.16
C LEU A 574 -4.10 12.98 25.19
N PHE A 575 -4.90 12.81 26.25
CA PHE A 575 -5.86 11.71 26.35
C PHE A 575 -6.95 11.77 25.27
N HIS A 576 -7.47 12.97 24.94
CA HIS A 576 -8.40 13.14 23.82
C HIS A 576 -7.77 12.79 22.48
N LEU A 577 -6.50 13.16 22.26
CA LEU A 577 -5.78 12.80 21.04
C LEU A 577 -5.60 11.29 20.91
N VAL A 578 -5.20 10.63 21.99
CA VAL A 578 -5.06 9.17 22.04
C VAL A 578 -6.43 8.50 21.86
N ASN A 579 -7.48 8.98 22.53
CA ASN A 579 -8.82 8.46 22.38
C ASN A 579 -9.35 8.65 20.95
N PHE A 580 -9.10 9.79 20.34
CA PHE A 580 -9.46 10.04 18.95
C PHE A 580 -8.75 9.05 18.00
N ALA A 581 -7.45 8.83 18.18
CA ALA A 581 -6.72 7.86 17.37
C ALA A 581 -7.28 6.45 17.54
N ILE A 582 -7.45 5.96 18.78
CA ILE A 582 -8.06 4.65 19.07
C ILE A 582 -9.50 4.59 18.54
N GLY A 583 -10.26 5.67 18.71
CA GLY A 583 -11.65 5.81 18.28
C GLY A 583 -11.84 5.87 16.76
N VAL A 584 -10.80 6.17 15.98
CA VAL A 584 -10.84 6.08 14.52
C VAL A 584 -10.38 4.71 14.04
N PHE A 585 -9.24 4.22 14.52
CA PHE A 585 -8.67 2.95 14.06
C PHE A 585 -9.44 1.73 14.59
N GLY A 586 -9.81 1.73 15.87
CA GLY A 586 -10.53 0.62 16.50
C GLY A 586 -11.86 0.29 15.80
N PRO A 587 -12.79 1.24 15.68
CA PRO A 587 -14.04 1.07 14.95
C PRO A 587 -13.84 0.68 13.48
N ALA A 588 -12.87 1.27 12.77
CA ALA A 588 -12.60 0.92 11.38
C ALA A 588 -12.21 -0.56 11.22
N ILE A 589 -11.27 -1.05 12.04
CA ILE A 589 -10.83 -2.44 12.01
C ILE A 589 -11.97 -3.39 12.39
N GLN A 590 -12.74 -3.07 13.43
CA GLN A 590 -13.82 -3.95 13.88
C GLN A 590 -14.99 -3.95 12.90
N ALA A 591 -15.37 -2.83 12.33
CA ALA A 591 -16.39 -2.77 11.29
C ALA A 591 -15.99 -3.60 10.06
N LEU A 592 -14.72 -3.51 9.61
CA LEU A 592 -14.21 -4.37 8.53
C LEU A 592 -14.30 -5.85 8.90
N ARG A 593 -13.87 -6.21 10.11
CA ARG A 593 -13.92 -7.58 10.58
C ARG A 593 -15.35 -8.14 10.58
N LEU A 594 -16.32 -7.39 11.12
CA LEU A 594 -17.73 -7.79 11.14
C LEU A 594 -18.28 -8.01 9.73
N HIS A 595 -17.85 -7.22 8.74
CA HIS A 595 -18.20 -7.46 7.34
C HIS A 595 -17.52 -8.71 6.78
N TYR A 596 -16.21 -8.87 6.97
CA TYR A 596 -15.44 -9.92 6.30
C TYR A 596 -15.67 -11.31 6.90
N VAL A 597 -15.84 -11.40 8.21
CA VAL A 597 -15.97 -12.69 8.91
C VAL A 597 -17.43 -13.07 9.11
N GLU A 598 -18.24 -12.18 9.69
CA GLU A 598 -19.58 -12.47 10.14
C GLU A 598 -20.62 -12.35 9.01
N PHE A 599 -20.43 -11.40 8.08
CA PHE A 599 -21.43 -11.12 7.04
C PHE A 599 -21.08 -11.80 5.70
N PHE A 600 -19.85 -11.60 5.17
CA PHE A 600 -19.49 -12.16 3.86
C PHE A 600 -19.43 -13.69 3.87
N GLY A 601 -19.06 -14.30 4.99
CA GLY A 601 -19.08 -15.77 5.14
C GLY A 601 -20.45 -16.39 4.82
N LYS A 602 -21.54 -15.59 4.78
CA LYS A 602 -22.89 -16.09 4.50
C LYS A 602 -23.26 -16.13 3.01
N PHE A 603 -22.69 -15.27 2.17
CA PHE A 603 -23.10 -15.20 0.75
C PHE A 603 -21.95 -14.97 -0.24
N TYR A 604 -20.80 -14.53 0.24
CA TYR A 604 -19.68 -14.17 -0.62
C TYR A 604 -18.96 -15.42 -1.13
N SER A 605 -18.73 -15.48 -2.43
CA SER A 605 -17.94 -16.54 -3.08
C SER A 605 -16.71 -15.91 -3.72
N PRO A 606 -15.51 -15.99 -3.09
CA PRO A 606 -14.29 -15.44 -3.62
C PRO A 606 -13.78 -16.23 -4.82
N GLY A 607 -12.96 -15.62 -5.67
CA GLY A 607 -12.30 -16.28 -6.81
C GLY A 607 -12.63 -15.67 -8.17
N GLY A 608 -13.31 -14.52 -8.21
CA GLY A 608 -13.54 -13.77 -9.45
C GLY A 608 -12.25 -13.22 -10.02
N ARG A 609 -12.16 -13.19 -11.35
CA ARG A 609 -11.02 -12.62 -12.10
C ARG A 609 -11.23 -11.12 -12.31
N PRO A 610 -10.20 -10.27 -12.11
CA PRO A 610 -10.33 -8.85 -12.39
C PRO A 610 -10.51 -8.61 -13.89
N TYR A 611 -11.30 -7.59 -14.22
CA TYR A 611 -11.42 -7.12 -15.59
C TYR A 611 -10.27 -6.19 -15.95
N GLU A 612 -9.39 -6.67 -16.83
CA GLU A 612 -8.21 -5.97 -17.32
C GLU A 612 -8.30 -5.81 -18.84
N PRO A 613 -8.99 -4.76 -19.33
CA PRO A 613 -9.17 -4.57 -20.74
C PRO A 613 -7.85 -4.23 -21.43
N PHE A 614 -7.65 -4.78 -22.63
CA PHE A 614 -6.55 -4.47 -23.51
C PHE A 614 -6.73 -3.07 -24.09
N GLY A 615 -5.86 -2.15 -23.67
CA GLY A 615 -5.90 -0.75 -24.08
C GLY A 615 -4.52 -0.11 -24.02
N HIS A 616 -4.42 1.15 -24.42
CA HIS A 616 -3.20 1.92 -24.33
C HIS A 616 -2.80 2.14 -22.84
N GLY A 617 -1.51 1.93 -22.54
CA GLY A 617 -0.98 2.07 -21.18
C GLY A 617 -1.40 0.98 -20.20
N THR A 618 -2.03 -0.09 -20.66
CA THR A 618 -2.26 -1.32 -19.88
C THR A 618 -1.13 -2.31 -20.19
N ALA A 619 -0.22 -2.50 -19.23
CA ALA A 619 0.68 -3.65 -19.28
C ALA A 619 -0.19 -4.90 -19.12
N LEU A 620 -0.35 -5.70 -20.19
CA LEU A 620 -0.87 -7.05 -20.05
C LEU A 620 0.09 -7.80 -19.11
N ALA A 621 -0.42 -8.23 -17.97
CA ALA A 621 0.36 -9.08 -17.06
C ALA A 621 0.90 -10.26 -17.87
N VAL A 622 2.21 -10.33 -18.04
CA VAL A 622 2.87 -11.52 -18.57
C VAL A 622 2.56 -12.61 -17.55
N PRO A 623 1.92 -13.74 -17.93
CA PRO A 623 1.76 -14.83 -17.01
C PRO A 623 3.17 -15.25 -16.58
N LEU A 624 3.51 -15.01 -15.32
CA LEU A 624 4.64 -15.66 -14.70
C LEU A 624 4.36 -17.14 -14.83
N THR A 625 5.13 -17.82 -15.66
CA THR A 625 5.18 -19.27 -15.73
C THR A 625 5.28 -19.75 -14.29
N GLN A 626 4.20 -20.40 -13.81
CA GLN A 626 4.26 -21.11 -12.54
C GLN A 626 5.34 -22.19 -12.71
N GLU A 627 6.51 -21.94 -12.15
CA GLU A 627 7.43 -23.02 -11.83
C GLU A 627 6.65 -23.98 -10.90
N LYS A 628 6.34 -25.15 -11.41
CA LYS A 628 5.86 -26.26 -10.60
C LYS A 628 6.91 -26.48 -9.50
N PRO A 629 6.54 -26.50 -8.23
CA PRO A 629 7.45 -27.03 -7.20
C PRO A 629 7.70 -28.51 -7.51
N ALA A 630 8.98 -28.87 -7.52
CA ALA A 630 9.47 -30.23 -7.65
C ALA A 630 9.06 -31.09 -6.45
#